data_9fac1e7f9de7affe0d539e46fbe01b15
#
_entry.id   9fac1e7f9de7affe0d539e46fbe01b15
#
_cell.length_a   1.000
_cell.length_b   1.000
_cell.length_c   1.000
_cell.angle_alpha   90.00
_cell.angle_beta   90.00
_cell.angle_gamma   90.00
#
_symmetry.space_group_name_H-M   'P 1'
#
loop_
_entity.id
_entity.type
_entity.pdbx_description
1 polymer ?
#
loop_
_entity_poly.entity_id
_entity_poly.type
_entity_poly.pdbx_seq_one_letter_code
_entity_poly.pdbx_strand_id
1 'polypeptide(L)'
;MAKPVAPRGSARERVVQAALDLFMEHSVGGTSLQMIADRLGVSKPAVYYQFRSRDDIVMALVEPMFDDIVRVIKIAEAMPTEQGKRDVTVSGVVELAVRYRRLTFLFYDRAVEYAVRSREDFMATHDAAAALLQGPSPTAEDRIITTTLLAGTFTTAADPELEDIDDEQLHSILLDTARRIMAPLT
;
A
#
# COMPACT_ATOMS: atom_id res chain seq x y z
N MET A 1 -11.18 -10.04 -40.07
CA MET A 1 -11.35 -10.04 -38.63
C MET A 1 -10.19 -9.24 -38.03
N ALA A 2 -10.46 -8.08 -37.43
CA ALA A 2 -9.41 -7.26 -36.80
C ALA A 2 -8.94 -7.98 -35.53
N LYS A 3 -7.61 -8.12 -35.34
CA LYS A 3 -7.01 -8.58 -34.08
C LYS A 3 -7.43 -7.63 -32.96
N PRO A 4 -7.87 -8.14 -31.78
CA PRO A 4 -8.15 -7.28 -30.64
C PRO A 4 -6.90 -6.47 -30.30
N VAL A 5 -7.05 -5.17 -30.19
CA VAL A 5 -5.97 -4.27 -29.72
C VAL A 5 -5.62 -4.71 -28.31
N ALA A 6 -4.36 -5.09 -28.09
CA ALA A 6 -3.86 -5.48 -26.79
C ALA A 6 -4.10 -4.33 -25.78
N PRO A 7 -4.56 -4.62 -24.54
CA PRO A 7 -4.74 -3.60 -23.50
C PRO A 7 -3.45 -2.78 -23.31
N ARG A 8 -3.60 -1.47 -23.10
CA ARG A 8 -2.46 -0.59 -22.82
C ARG A 8 -1.79 -1.03 -21.53
N GLY A 9 -0.50 -1.30 -21.58
CA GLY A 9 0.35 -1.73 -20.48
C GLY A 9 1.42 -2.72 -20.97
N SER A 10 2.56 -2.76 -20.31
CA SER A 10 3.60 -3.76 -20.60
C SER A 10 3.08 -5.16 -20.28
N ALA A 11 3.70 -6.21 -20.84
CA ALA A 11 3.36 -7.60 -20.51
C ALA A 11 3.50 -7.87 -19.00
N ARG A 12 4.49 -7.25 -18.36
CA ARG A 12 4.74 -7.34 -16.93
C ARG A 12 3.60 -6.72 -16.11
N GLU A 13 3.14 -5.51 -16.46
CA GLU A 13 2.03 -4.82 -15.79
C GLU A 13 0.72 -5.60 -15.89
N ARG A 14 0.43 -6.22 -17.04
CA ARG A 14 -0.74 -7.07 -17.21
C ARG A 14 -0.72 -8.30 -16.31
N VAL A 15 0.47 -8.92 -16.14
CA VAL A 15 0.63 -10.06 -15.22
C VAL A 15 0.38 -9.61 -13.78
N VAL A 16 0.94 -8.47 -13.36
CA VAL A 16 0.77 -7.90 -12.02
C VAL A 16 -0.72 -7.59 -11.74
N GLN A 17 -1.42 -6.95 -12.69
CA GLN A 17 -2.85 -6.64 -12.52
C GLN A 17 -3.72 -7.90 -12.44
N ALA A 18 -3.52 -8.86 -13.33
CA ALA A 18 -4.26 -10.13 -13.31
C ALA A 18 -3.98 -10.94 -12.03
N ALA A 19 -2.77 -10.87 -11.52
CA ALA A 19 -2.39 -11.51 -10.27
C ALA A 19 -3.08 -10.84 -9.09
N LEU A 20 -3.12 -9.50 -9.04
CA LEU A 20 -3.82 -8.77 -7.98
C LEU A 20 -5.30 -9.17 -7.90
N ASP A 21 -5.99 -9.21 -9.05
CA ASP A 21 -7.40 -9.61 -9.10
C ASP A 21 -7.59 -11.06 -8.59
N LEU A 22 -6.71 -11.99 -8.99
CA LEU A 22 -6.75 -13.38 -8.53
C LEU A 22 -6.38 -13.53 -7.05
N PHE A 23 -5.47 -12.71 -6.53
CA PHE A 23 -5.13 -12.70 -5.11
C PHE A 23 -6.32 -12.23 -4.25
N MET A 24 -7.10 -11.28 -4.75
CA MET A 24 -8.34 -10.85 -4.10
C MET A 24 -9.41 -11.95 -4.12
N GLU A 25 -9.54 -12.69 -5.22
CA GLU A 25 -10.53 -13.78 -5.38
C GLU A 25 -10.17 -15.04 -4.58
N HIS A 26 -8.87 -15.39 -4.49
CA HIS A 26 -8.40 -16.72 -4.06
C HIS A 26 -7.31 -16.71 -2.99
N SER A 27 -6.90 -15.56 -2.47
CA SER A 27 -5.69 -15.32 -1.69
C SER A 27 -4.39 -15.54 -2.49
N VAL A 28 -3.25 -15.07 -1.94
CA VAL A 28 -1.92 -15.31 -2.55
C VAL A 28 -1.59 -16.80 -2.54
N GLY A 29 -1.87 -17.49 -1.42
CA GLY A 29 -1.64 -18.93 -1.28
C GLY A 29 -2.47 -19.78 -2.26
N GLY A 30 -3.72 -19.37 -2.53
CA GLY A 30 -4.65 -20.06 -3.43
C GLY A 30 -4.43 -19.80 -4.92
N THR A 31 -3.58 -18.82 -5.28
CA THR A 31 -3.34 -18.45 -6.68
C THR A 31 -2.08 -19.15 -7.23
N SER A 32 -2.10 -19.57 -8.48
CA SER A 32 -0.95 -20.15 -9.19
C SER A 32 -0.58 -19.34 -10.43
N LEU A 33 0.69 -19.47 -10.89
CA LEU A 33 1.11 -18.87 -12.15
C LEU A 33 0.32 -19.40 -13.36
N GLN A 34 -0.23 -20.62 -13.26
CA GLN A 34 -1.11 -21.17 -14.29
C GLN A 34 -2.43 -20.41 -14.34
N MET A 35 -3.07 -20.14 -13.18
CA MET A 35 -4.33 -19.36 -13.13
C MET A 35 -4.13 -17.95 -13.73
N ILE A 36 -2.99 -17.32 -13.46
CA ILE A 36 -2.66 -16.02 -14.04
C ILE A 36 -2.50 -16.12 -15.57
N ALA A 37 -1.84 -17.17 -16.05
CA ALA A 37 -1.70 -17.43 -17.49
C ALA A 37 -3.05 -17.66 -18.17
N ASP A 38 -3.91 -18.45 -17.54
CA ASP A 38 -5.27 -18.75 -18.03
C ASP A 38 -6.14 -17.47 -18.08
N ARG A 39 -6.09 -16.63 -17.01
CA ARG A 39 -6.78 -15.35 -16.95
C ARG A 39 -6.36 -14.39 -18.06
N LEU A 40 -5.08 -14.41 -18.44
CA LEU A 40 -4.52 -13.57 -19.50
C LEU A 40 -4.64 -14.17 -20.90
N GLY A 41 -5.04 -15.42 -21.03
CA GLY A 41 -5.08 -16.14 -22.30
C GLY A 41 -3.68 -16.35 -22.91
N VAL A 42 -2.64 -16.53 -22.05
CA VAL A 42 -1.25 -16.76 -22.47
C VAL A 42 -0.73 -18.09 -21.95
N SER A 43 0.43 -18.53 -22.42
CA SER A 43 1.06 -19.75 -21.88
C SER A 43 1.72 -19.51 -20.52
N LYS A 44 1.75 -20.54 -19.65
CA LYS A 44 2.47 -20.46 -18.36
C LYS A 44 3.94 -20.04 -18.51
N PRO A 45 4.71 -20.53 -19.51
CA PRO A 45 6.05 -20.02 -19.76
C PRO A 45 6.13 -18.52 -20.01
N ALA A 46 5.12 -17.91 -20.63
CA ALA A 46 5.09 -16.46 -20.85
C ALA A 46 4.97 -15.68 -19.55
N VAL A 47 4.16 -16.15 -18.60
CA VAL A 47 4.07 -15.59 -17.23
C VAL A 47 5.38 -15.83 -16.48
N TYR A 48 5.92 -17.07 -16.53
CA TYR A 48 7.17 -17.44 -15.86
C TYR A 48 8.38 -16.65 -16.36
N TYR A 49 8.37 -16.20 -17.60
CA TYR A 49 9.40 -15.30 -18.14
C TYR A 49 9.38 -13.93 -17.43
N GLN A 50 8.21 -13.42 -17.06
CA GLN A 50 8.05 -12.15 -16.37
C GLN A 50 8.30 -12.27 -14.85
N PHE A 51 7.86 -13.39 -14.24
CA PHE A 51 7.95 -13.62 -12.80
C PHE A 51 8.19 -15.09 -12.50
N ARG A 52 9.24 -15.38 -11.73
CA ARG A 52 9.64 -16.75 -11.38
C ARG A 52 8.74 -17.38 -10.32
N SER A 53 8.14 -16.55 -9.46
CA SER A 53 7.31 -16.99 -8.35
C SER A 53 6.13 -16.02 -8.14
N ARG A 54 5.19 -16.43 -7.30
CA ARG A 54 4.13 -15.54 -6.80
C ARG A 54 4.70 -14.43 -5.93
N ASP A 55 5.71 -14.75 -5.14
CA ASP A 55 6.36 -13.79 -4.25
C ASP A 55 7.03 -12.66 -5.05
N ASP A 56 7.59 -12.95 -6.22
CA ASP A 56 8.12 -11.93 -7.13
C ASP A 56 7.00 -10.99 -7.62
N ILE A 57 5.79 -11.52 -7.84
CA ILE A 57 4.63 -10.70 -8.24
C ILE A 57 4.14 -9.86 -7.06
N VAL A 58 4.06 -10.45 -5.86
CA VAL A 58 3.71 -9.72 -4.63
C VAL A 58 4.69 -8.56 -4.43
N MET A 59 5.99 -8.82 -4.55
CA MET A 59 6.99 -7.75 -4.43
C MET A 59 6.80 -6.66 -5.48
N ALA A 60 6.52 -7.02 -6.73
CA ALA A 60 6.25 -6.05 -7.79
C ALA A 60 4.97 -5.22 -7.57
N LEU A 61 4.01 -5.75 -6.81
CA LEU A 61 2.80 -5.04 -6.39
C LEU A 61 3.09 -4.02 -5.27
N VAL A 62 3.91 -4.40 -4.28
CA VAL A 62 4.14 -3.57 -3.10
C VAL A 62 5.29 -2.57 -3.25
N GLU A 63 6.26 -2.85 -4.13
CA GLU A 63 7.44 -2.00 -4.36
C GLU A 63 7.08 -0.54 -4.69
N PRO A 64 6.11 -0.22 -5.59
CA PRO A 64 5.73 1.17 -5.87
C PRO A 64 5.17 1.91 -4.64
N MET A 65 4.46 1.21 -3.76
CA MET A 65 3.96 1.78 -2.50
C MET A 65 5.12 2.16 -1.58
N PHE A 66 6.15 1.30 -1.48
CA PHE A 66 7.35 1.63 -0.69
C PHE A 66 8.10 2.84 -1.23
N ASP A 67 8.27 2.92 -2.55
CA ASP A 67 8.91 4.06 -3.20
C ASP A 67 8.16 5.36 -2.90
N ASP A 68 6.84 5.31 -2.89
CA ASP A 68 6.00 6.47 -2.57
C ASP A 68 6.09 6.83 -1.07
N ILE A 69 6.13 5.86 -0.15
CA ILE A 69 6.35 6.12 1.28
C ILE A 69 7.72 6.80 1.50
N VAL A 70 8.78 6.28 0.89
CA VAL A 70 10.13 6.88 0.96
C VAL A 70 10.12 8.32 0.42
N ARG A 71 9.34 8.59 -0.64
CA ARG A 71 9.18 9.94 -1.19
C ARG A 71 8.47 10.87 -0.21
N VAL A 72 7.40 10.43 0.44
CA VAL A 72 6.69 11.19 1.49
C VAL A 72 7.63 11.52 2.64
N ILE A 73 8.41 10.54 3.13
CA ILE A 73 9.39 10.74 4.20
C ILE A 73 10.40 11.82 3.83
N LYS A 74 11.00 11.74 2.64
CA LYS A 74 11.97 12.75 2.16
C LYS A 74 11.38 14.15 2.08
N ILE A 75 10.13 14.29 1.65
CA ILE A 75 9.43 15.58 1.61
C ILE A 75 9.19 16.09 3.03
N ALA A 76 8.74 15.23 3.94
CA ALA A 76 8.48 15.58 5.32
C ALA A 76 9.78 16.00 6.06
N GLU A 77 10.85 15.26 5.88
CA GLU A 77 12.17 15.60 6.47
C GLU A 77 12.70 16.97 6.02
N ALA A 78 12.35 17.39 4.81
CA ALA A 78 12.75 18.70 4.28
C ALA A 78 11.92 19.86 4.86
N MET A 79 10.84 19.60 5.63
CA MET A 79 10.04 20.66 6.24
C MET A 79 10.80 21.33 7.39
N PRO A 80 10.72 22.67 7.49
CA PRO A 80 11.49 23.44 8.47
C PRO A 80 10.98 23.32 9.91
N THR A 81 9.78 22.80 10.12
CA THR A 81 9.13 22.72 11.43
C THR A 81 8.60 21.32 11.71
N GLU A 82 8.58 20.91 12.96
CA GLU A 82 8.00 19.62 13.38
C GLU A 82 6.52 19.51 12.99
N GLN A 83 5.77 20.60 13.11
CA GLN A 83 4.38 20.62 12.63
C GLN A 83 4.28 20.39 11.14
N GLY A 84 5.12 21.03 10.33
CA GLY A 84 5.17 20.82 8.88
C GLY A 84 5.54 19.38 8.51
N LYS A 85 6.48 18.76 9.25
CA LYS A 85 6.83 17.34 9.08
C LYS A 85 5.61 16.44 9.34
N ARG A 86 4.89 16.67 10.44
CA ARG A 86 3.68 15.93 10.79
C ARG A 86 2.59 16.11 9.73
N ASP A 87 2.31 17.34 9.31
CA ASP A 87 1.27 17.64 8.32
C ASP A 87 1.51 16.95 6.99
N VAL A 88 2.75 16.97 6.50
CA VAL A 88 3.14 16.29 5.26
C VAL A 88 3.04 14.77 5.43
N THR A 89 3.46 14.23 6.57
CA THR A 89 3.39 12.80 6.83
C THR A 89 1.94 12.31 6.93
N VAL A 90 1.08 13.03 7.66
CA VAL A 90 -0.37 12.70 7.75
C VAL A 90 -1.02 12.73 6.36
N SER A 91 -0.79 13.79 5.58
CA SER A 91 -1.35 13.89 4.23
C SER A 91 -0.85 12.77 3.31
N GLY A 92 0.46 12.45 3.39
CA GLY A 92 1.04 11.36 2.61
C GLY A 92 0.50 9.99 3.00
N VAL A 93 0.36 9.71 4.30
CA VAL A 93 -0.22 8.45 4.79
C VAL A 93 -1.64 8.26 4.26
N VAL A 94 -2.48 9.29 4.32
CA VAL A 94 -3.86 9.24 3.81
C VAL A 94 -3.89 9.04 2.30
N GLU A 95 -3.09 9.82 1.55
CA GLU A 95 -2.98 9.68 0.09
C GLU A 95 -2.59 8.25 -0.31
N LEU A 96 -1.58 7.68 0.37
CA LEU A 96 -1.11 6.32 0.07
C LEU A 96 -2.12 5.26 0.48
N ALA A 97 -2.81 5.43 1.60
CA ALA A 97 -3.85 4.51 2.03
C ALA A 97 -4.99 4.41 1.01
N VAL A 98 -5.44 5.56 0.47
CA VAL A 98 -6.49 5.59 -0.56
C VAL A 98 -5.97 5.03 -1.89
N ARG A 99 -4.81 5.51 -2.36
CA ARG A 99 -4.20 5.06 -3.62
C ARG A 99 -3.97 3.56 -3.69
N TYR A 100 -3.52 2.97 -2.57
CA TYR A 100 -3.16 1.56 -2.47
C TYR A 100 -4.19 0.72 -1.72
N ARG A 101 -5.46 1.22 -1.52
CA ARG A 101 -6.48 0.52 -0.75
C ARG A 101 -6.71 -0.93 -1.19
N ARG A 102 -6.62 -1.19 -2.51
CA ARG A 102 -6.74 -2.54 -3.05
C ARG A 102 -5.56 -3.47 -2.72
N LEU A 103 -4.41 -2.93 -2.33
CA LEU A 103 -3.24 -3.73 -1.93
C LEU A 103 -3.22 -4.03 -0.44
N THR A 104 -3.92 -3.26 0.38
CA THR A 104 -3.87 -3.38 1.84
C THR A 104 -4.30 -4.77 2.32
N PHE A 105 -5.27 -5.42 1.64
CA PHE A 105 -5.69 -6.77 1.99
C PHE A 105 -4.56 -7.82 1.84
N LEU A 106 -3.58 -7.60 0.96
CA LEU A 106 -2.44 -8.50 0.82
C LEU A 106 -1.63 -8.61 2.12
N PHE A 107 -1.58 -7.55 2.92
CA PHE A 107 -0.85 -7.56 4.20
C PHE A 107 -1.52 -8.41 5.29
N TYR A 108 -2.77 -8.85 5.09
CA TYR A 108 -3.43 -9.85 5.95
C TYR A 108 -3.06 -11.30 5.56
N ASP A 109 -2.45 -11.51 4.39
CA ASP A 109 -1.90 -12.81 4.03
C ASP A 109 -0.56 -13.03 4.77
N ARG A 110 -0.47 -14.09 5.59
CA ARG A 110 0.72 -14.37 6.41
C ARG A 110 2.01 -14.54 5.60
N ALA A 111 1.89 -15.06 4.37
CA ALA A 111 3.07 -15.22 3.50
C ALA A 111 3.57 -13.84 3.02
N VAL A 112 2.66 -12.93 2.68
CA VAL A 112 2.99 -11.55 2.31
C VAL A 112 3.55 -10.80 3.51
N GLU A 113 2.88 -10.87 4.65
CA GLU A 113 3.36 -10.25 5.89
C GLU A 113 4.80 -10.68 6.21
N TYR A 114 5.08 -11.99 6.13
CA TYR A 114 6.43 -12.50 6.36
C TYR A 114 7.43 -12.00 5.32
N ALA A 115 7.10 -12.05 4.03
CA ALA A 115 7.97 -11.60 2.95
C ALA A 115 8.31 -10.11 3.07
N VAL A 116 7.33 -9.27 3.42
CA VAL A 116 7.49 -7.84 3.59
C VAL A 116 8.28 -7.51 4.86
N ARG A 117 7.94 -8.11 6.01
CA ARG A 117 8.62 -7.88 7.28
C ARG A 117 10.06 -8.39 7.31
N SER A 118 10.41 -9.36 6.46
CA SER A 118 11.79 -9.84 6.35
C SER A 118 12.74 -8.85 5.65
N ARG A 119 12.21 -7.78 5.06
CA ARG A 119 13.00 -6.71 4.43
C ARG A 119 13.35 -5.64 5.46
N GLU A 120 14.64 -5.44 5.69
CA GLU A 120 15.15 -4.41 6.63
C GLU A 120 14.70 -3.00 6.20
N ASP A 121 14.64 -2.72 4.89
CA ASP A 121 14.23 -1.43 4.34
C ASP A 121 12.73 -1.12 4.63
N PHE A 122 11.87 -2.14 4.71
CA PHE A 122 10.47 -1.94 5.06
C PHE A 122 10.28 -1.47 6.49
N MET A 123 10.89 -2.18 7.44
CA MET A 123 10.78 -1.82 8.86
C MET A 123 11.39 -0.44 9.11
N ALA A 124 12.55 -0.14 8.52
CA ALA A 124 13.17 1.17 8.62
C ALA A 124 12.28 2.29 8.07
N THR A 125 11.57 2.05 6.96
CA THR A 125 10.64 3.01 6.36
C THR A 125 9.42 3.25 7.26
N HIS A 126 8.84 2.18 7.82
CA HIS A 126 7.74 2.29 8.79
C HIS A 126 8.17 3.11 10.03
N ASP A 127 9.33 2.79 10.60
CA ASP A 127 9.84 3.47 11.79
C ASP A 127 10.17 4.94 11.53
N ALA A 128 10.69 5.27 10.34
CA ALA A 128 10.93 6.65 9.93
C ALA A 128 9.62 7.46 9.81
N ALA A 129 8.58 6.89 9.20
CA ALA A 129 7.27 7.53 9.11
C ALA A 129 6.65 7.74 10.52
N ALA A 130 6.76 6.73 11.39
CA ALA A 130 6.29 6.83 12.76
C ALA A 130 7.05 7.93 13.54
N ALA A 131 8.36 8.03 13.39
CA ALA A 131 9.18 9.05 14.05
C ALA A 131 8.81 10.48 13.63
N LEU A 132 8.48 10.70 12.34
CA LEU A 132 8.02 11.99 11.84
C LEU A 132 6.67 12.42 12.42
N LEU A 133 5.79 11.47 12.73
CA LEU A 133 4.51 11.73 13.39
C LEU A 133 4.67 11.98 14.89
N GLN A 134 5.52 11.21 15.55
CA GLN A 134 5.75 11.26 17.00
C GLN A 134 6.59 12.47 17.44
N GLY A 135 7.52 12.90 16.60
CA GLY A 135 8.48 13.94 16.95
C GLY A 135 9.67 13.43 17.80
N PRO A 136 10.56 14.33 18.28
CA PRO A 136 11.87 13.96 18.79
C PRO A 136 11.86 13.32 20.20
N SER A 137 10.80 13.46 20.96
CA SER A 137 10.70 12.96 22.36
C SER A 137 9.29 12.39 22.62
N PRO A 138 8.94 11.25 21.98
CA PRO A 138 7.57 10.75 22.01
C PRO A 138 7.18 10.20 23.39
N THR A 139 6.02 10.62 23.86
CA THR A 139 5.35 10.05 25.03
C THR A 139 4.69 8.69 24.69
N ALA A 140 4.16 8.02 25.69
CA ALA A 140 3.34 6.81 25.44
C ALA A 140 2.10 7.13 24.63
N GLU A 141 1.49 8.30 24.85
CA GLU A 141 0.32 8.79 24.12
C GLU A 141 0.63 9.03 22.65
N ASP A 142 1.73 9.71 22.32
CA ASP A 142 2.16 9.94 20.93
C ASP A 142 2.35 8.62 20.16
N ARG A 143 2.90 7.61 20.81
CA ARG A 143 3.10 6.28 20.22
C ARG A 143 1.76 5.57 19.96
N ILE A 144 0.81 5.66 20.91
CA ILE A 144 -0.52 5.07 20.74
C ILE A 144 -1.28 5.77 19.62
N ILE A 145 -1.29 7.10 19.60
CA ILE A 145 -1.93 7.92 18.57
C ILE A 145 -1.35 7.56 17.19
N THR A 146 -0.03 7.55 17.05
CA THR A 146 0.65 7.21 15.79
C THR A 146 0.31 5.82 15.30
N THR A 147 0.36 4.81 16.18
CA THR A 147 0.05 3.43 15.83
C THR A 147 -1.42 3.30 15.40
N THR A 148 -2.33 3.94 16.13
CA THR A 148 -3.76 3.95 15.81
C THR A 148 -4.02 4.63 14.47
N LEU A 149 -3.36 5.77 14.23
CA LEU A 149 -3.47 6.49 12.96
C LEU A 149 -3.00 5.64 11.78
N LEU A 150 -1.78 5.12 11.85
CA LEU A 150 -1.19 4.35 10.75
C LEU A 150 -2.01 3.09 10.46
N ALA A 151 -2.28 2.27 11.47
CA ALA A 151 -3.06 1.05 11.30
C ALA A 151 -4.51 1.36 10.86
N GLY A 152 -5.18 2.30 11.55
CA GLY A 152 -6.57 2.66 11.28
C GLY A 152 -6.77 3.24 9.89
N THR A 153 -5.89 4.12 9.43
CA THR A 153 -6.01 4.76 8.10
C THR A 153 -5.97 3.74 6.97
N PHE A 154 -4.98 2.84 6.97
CA PHE A 154 -4.87 1.81 5.94
C PHE A 154 -6.01 0.79 6.02
N THR A 155 -6.37 0.33 7.24
CA THR A 155 -7.45 -0.63 7.42
C THR A 155 -8.79 -0.06 6.96
N THR A 156 -9.10 1.19 7.35
CA THR A 156 -10.35 1.85 6.96
C THR A 156 -10.41 2.09 5.45
N ALA A 157 -9.29 2.53 4.83
CA ALA A 157 -9.28 2.74 3.38
C ALA A 157 -9.55 1.44 2.57
N ALA A 158 -9.19 0.29 3.13
CA ALA A 158 -9.36 -1.02 2.50
C ALA A 158 -10.64 -1.76 2.93
N ASP A 159 -11.48 -1.14 3.76
CA ASP A 159 -12.70 -1.77 4.27
C ASP A 159 -13.71 -1.99 3.13
N PRO A 160 -14.16 -3.25 2.90
CA PRO A 160 -15.16 -3.54 1.88
C PRO A 160 -16.50 -2.81 2.08
N GLU A 161 -16.86 -2.46 3.32
CA GLU A 161 -18.09 -1.70 3.61
C GLU A 161 -18.02 -0.24 3.11
N LEU A 162 -16.83 0.23 2.71
CA LEU A 162 -16.58 1.59 2.20
C LEU A 162 -16.22 1.57 0.69
N GLU A 163 -16.44 0.46 0.00
CA GLU A 163 -16.05 0.33 -1.42
C GLU A 163 -16.87 1.25 -2.34
N ASP A 164 -18.09 1.61 -1.93
CA ASP A 164 -18.97 2.54 -2.66
C ASP A 164 -18.55 4.00 -2.54
N ILE A 165 -17.66 4.35 -1.60
CA ILE A 165 -17.11 5.70 -1.46
C ILE A 165 -15.99 5.90 -2.48
N ASP A 166 -16.12 6.94 -3.31
CA ASP A 166 -15.08 7.30 -4.26
C ASP A 166 -13.78 7.78 -3.59
N ASP A 167 -12.66 7.71 -4.31
CA ASP A 167 -11.33 8.00 -3.76
C ASP A 167 -11.20 9.46 -3.27
N GLU A 168 -11.84 10.42 -3.90
CA GLU A 168 -11.79 11.85 -3.52
C GLU A 168 -12.52 12.08 -2.19
N GLN A 169 -13.72 11.54 -2.07
CA GLN A 169 -14.51 11.63 -0.84
C GLN A 169 -13.83 10.88 0.30
N LEU A 170 -13.35 9.65 0.06
CA LEU A 170 -12.63 8.85 1.05
C LEU A 170 -11.39 9.57 1.56
N HIS A 171 -10.57 10.12 0.64
CA HIS A 171 -9.39 10.91 0.98
C HIS A 171 -9.75 12.10 1.88
N SER A 172 -10.76 12.88 1.51
CA SER A 172 -11.18 14.06 2.27
C SER A 172 -11.58 13.71 3.71
N ILE A 173 -12.42 12.66 3.87
CA ILE A 173 -12.91 12.22 5.18
C ILE A 173 -11.76 11.65 6.04
N LEU A 174 -10.90 10.82 5.44
CA LEU A 174 -9.76 10.25 6.15
C LEU A 174 -8.77 11.32 6.60
N LEU A 175 -8.50 12.30 5.75
CA LEU A 175 -7.58 13.40 6.09
C LEU A 175 -8.11 14.24 7.25
N ASP A 176 -9.39 14.59 7.25
CA ASP A 176 -10.02 15.33 8.35
C ASP A 176 -10.04 14.51 9.64
N THR A 177 -10.25 13.21 9.54
CA THR A 177 -10.24 12.30 10.69
C THR A 177 -8.81 12.16 11.25
N ALA A 178 -7.83 11.97 10.39
CA ALA A 178 -6.42 11.87 10.79
C ALA A 178 -5.93 13.13 11.49
N ARG A 179 -6.30 14.32 10.97
CA ARG A 179 -5.97 15.61 11.60
C ARG A 179 -6.60 15.76 12.99
N ARG A 180 -7.85 15.30 13.16
CA ARG A 180 -8.52 15.32 14.48
C ARG A 180 -7.85 14.38 15.48
N ILE A 181 -7.43 13.20 15.05
CA ILE A 181 -6.70 12.24 15.89
C ILE A 181 -5.35 12.82 16.34
N MET A 182 -4.66 13.55 15.44
CA MET A 182 -3.36 14.15 15.72
C MET A 182 -3.42 15.49 16.44
N ALA A 183 -4.61 16.09 16.58
CA ALA A 183 -4.77 17.35 17.31
C ALA A 183 -4.50 17.11 18.81
N PRO A 184 -3.75 18.01 19.49
CA PRO A 184 -3.56 17.89 20.94
C PRO A 184 -4.93 17.89 21.62
N LEU A 185 -5.11 16.99 22.58
CA LEU A 185 -6.29 17.00 23.45
C LEU A 185 -6.23 18.30 24.27
N THR A 186 -7.14 19.23 23.99
CA THR A 186 -7.31 20.51 24.72
C THR A 186 -8.00 20.28 26.05
#